data_71fd2f0bcb8c5881e7926b78b63f8bda
#
_entry.id   71fd2f0bcb8c5881e7926b78b63f8bda
#
_cell.length_a   1.000
_cell.length_b   1.000
_cell.length_c   1.000
_cell.angle_alpha   90.00
_cell.angle_beta   90.00
_cell.angle_gamma   90.00
#
_symmetry.space_group_name_H-M   'P 1'
#
loop_
_entity.id
_entity.type
_entity.pdbx_description
1 polymer ?
#
loop_
_entity_poly.entity_id
_entity_poly.type
_entity_poly.pdbx_seq_one_letter_code
_entity_poly.pdbx_strand_id
1 'polypeptide(L)'
;LETTSFIYRYKNTRQEDVKRLPILYQYLIKEYGDGQSYLAHDTPPEDFYSLFTGEQSKTVLVWTGTKQDLYYFIKRMVERDIICLPTGWYVWQIVVNHFSDRRGNPFRNLRHQHLPKVSAPAIERLIDILGPVADSPAE
;
A
#
# COMPACT_ATOMS: atom_id res chain seq x y z
N LEU A 1 -7.33 11.49 -15.85
CA LEU A 1 -7.72 10.15 -16.27
C LEU A 1 -7.90 9.26 -15.07
N GLU A 2 -8.99 8.51 -15.09
CA GLU A 2 -9.20 7.49 -14.07
C GLU A 2 -8.42 6.26 -14.40
N THR A 3 -7.80 5.66 -13.40
CA THR A 3 -7.14 4.39 -13.55
C THR A 3 -7.64 3.43 -12.49
N THR A 4 -7.49 2.14 -12.76
CA THR A 4 -7.94 1.13 -11.82
C THR A 4 -7.08 1.13 -10.57
N SER A 5 -7.57 0.47 -9.53
CA SER A 5 -6.87 0.30 -8.27
C SER A 5 -6.48 -1.17 -8.09
N PHE A 6 -5.78 -1.45 -6.97
CA PHE A 6 -5.44 -2.81 -6.61
C PHE A 6 -6.67 -3.55 -6.08
N ILE A 7 -6.61 -4.86 -6.09
CA ILE A 7 -7.65 -5.70 -5.50
C ILE A 7 -7.06 -6.35 -4.24
N TYR A 8 -7.65 -6.03 -3.09
CA TYR A 8 -7.24 -6.64 -1.83
C TYR A 8 -7.90 -8.02 -1.74
N ARG A 9 -7.07 -9.07 -1.64
CA ARG A 9 -7.56 -10.44 -1.77
C ARG A 9 -8.41 -10.91 -0.60
N TYR A 10 -8.21 -10.36 0.58
CA TYR A 10 -8.82 -10.88 1.80
C TYR A 10 -9.96 -10.04 2.33
N LYS A 11 -10.43 -9.08 1.56
CA LYS A 11 -11.39 -8.10 2.06
C LYS A 11 -12.74 -8.68 2.37
N ASN A 12 -13.20 -9.70 2.10
CA ASN A 12 -14.52 -10.24 2.44
C ASN A 12 -14.45 -11.67 2.96
N THR A 13 -13.28 -12.07 3.40
CA THR A 13 -13.04 -13.44 3.84
C THR A 13 -13.60 -13.68 5.22
N ARG A 14 -13.41 -12.73 6.13
CA ARG A 14 -13.89 -12.81 7.51
C ARG A 14 -14.27 -11.41 7.96
N GLN A 15 -15.10 -11.35 9.00
CA GLN A 15 -15.52 -10.06 9.52
C GLN A 15 -14.35 -9.24 10.04
N GLU A 16 -13.35 -9.85 10.68
CA GLU A 16 -12.19 -9.11 11.14
C GLU A 16 -11.31 -8.62 9.99
N ASP A 17 -11.39 -9.22 8.83
CA ASP A 17 -10.60 -8.77 7.68
C ASP A 17 -11.02 -7.39 7.22
N VAL A 18 -12.28 -7.04 7.41
CA VAL A 18 -12.79 -5.73 7.06
C VAL A 18 -12.06 -4.63 7.83
N LYS A 19 -11.51 -4.96 9.01
CA LYS A 19 -10.83 -3.99 9.87
C LYS A 19 -9.35 -3.87 9.57
N ARG A 20 -8.79 -4.71 8.72
CA ARG A 20 -7.34 -4.71 8.49
C ARG A 20 -6.85 -3.47 7.77
N LEU A 21 -7.58 -3.03 6.76
CA LEU A 21 -7.21 -1.80 6.06
C LEU A 21 -7.25 -0.58 6.98
N PRO A 22 -8.26 -0.40 7.83
CA PRO A 22 -8.23 0.71 8.80
C PRO A 22 -7.05 0.64 9.76
N ILE A 23 -6.66 -0.55 10.20
CA ILE A 23 -5.52 -0.69 11.10
C ILE A 23 -4.24 -0.30 10.37
N LEU A 24 -4.04 -0.80 9.16
CA LEU A 24 -2.85 -0.44 8.37
C LEU A 24 -2.81 1.06 8.12
N TYR A 25 -3.96 1.65 7.78
CA TYR A 25 -4.05 3.09 7.55
C TYR A 25 -3.53 3.88 8.75
N GLN A 26 -3.93 3.50 9.96
CA GLN A 26 -3.48 4.19 11.17
C GLN A 26 -1.96 4.13 11.33
N TYR A 27 -1.37 2.98 11.04
CA TYR A 27 0.08 2.85 11.13
C TYR A 27 0.81 3.62 10.04
N LEU A 28 0.22 3.73 8.85
CA LEU A 28 0.88 4.43 7.75
C LEU A 28 0.89 5.95 7.94
N ILE A 29 -0.14 6.52 8.55
CA ILE A 29 -0.19 7.96 8.79
C ILE A 29 0.48 8.37 10.10
N LYS A 30 0.83 7.39 10.95
CA LYS A 30 1.43 7.66 12.24
C LYS A 30 2.84 8.22 12.05
N GLU A 31 3.17 9.23 12.86
CA GLU A 31 4.51 9.77 12.89
C GLU A 31 5.40 8.91 13.78
N TYR A 32 6.60 8.63 13.31
CA TYR A 32 7.59 7.83 14.01
C TYR A 32 8.80 8.69 14.33
N GLY A 33 9.32 8.56 15.55
CA GLY A 33 10.58 9.16 15.95
C GLY A 33 10.69 10.63 15.61
N ASP A 34 11.28 10.95 14.50
CA ASP A 34 11.60 12.32 14.07
C ASP A 34 10.49 12.96 13.25
N GLY A 35 9.26 12.51 13.41
CA GLY A 35 8.12 13.09 12.70
C GLY A 35 7.88 12.51 11.32
N GLN A 36 8.56 11.43 10.98
CA GLN A 36 8.37 10.81 9.67
C GLN A 36 7.19 9.85 9.68
N SER A 37 6.50 9.78 8.55
CA SER A 37 5.41 8.84 8.34
C SER A 37 5.55 8.23 6.94
N TYR A 38 4.71 7.26 6.62
CA TYR A 38 4.68 6.70 5.28
C TYR A 38 3.66 7.40 4.39
N LEU A 39 2.49 7.71 4.93
CA LEU A 39 1.49 8.51 4.23
C LEU A 39 1.32 9.83 4.95
N ALA A 40 0.93 10.87 4.20
CA ALA A 40 0.60 12.15 4.79
C ALA A 40 -0.48 11.96 5.85
N HIS A 41 -0.29 12.58 7.00
CA HIS A 41 -1.18 12.38 8.15
C HIS A 41 -2.59 12.91 7.92
N ASP A 42 -2.77 13.81 6.96
CA ASP A 42 -4.08 14.35 6.61
C ASP A 42 -4.78 13.58 5.50
N THR A 43 -4.27 12.40 5.14
CA THR A 43 -4.88 11.54 4.14
C THR A 43 -6.26 11.08 4.61
N PRO A 44 -7.34 11.35 3.87
CA PRO A 44 -8.66 10.83 4.26
C PRO A 44 -8.67 9.30 4.21
N PRO A 45 -9.28 8.63 5.20
CA PRO A 45 -9.31 7.17 5.21
C PRO A 45 -9.92 6.57 3.95
N GLU A 46 -11.01 7.15 3.47
CA GLU A 46 -11.68 6.63 2.27
C GLU A 46 -10.80 6.71 1.04
N ASP A 47 -9.90 7.69 0.96
CA ASP A 47 -8.96 7.77 -0.15
C ASP A 47 -8.01 6.60 -0.13
N PHE A 48 -7.51 6.24 1.05
CA PHE A 48 -6.64 5.08 1.19
C PHE A 48 -7.39 3.81 0.80
N TYR A 49 -8.62 3.63 1.30
CA TYR A 49 -9.38 2.41 1.01
C TYR A 49 -9.69 2.27 -0.47
N SER A 50 -9.84 3.38 -1.18
CA SER A 50 -10.18 3.34 -2.60
C SER A 50 -9.11 2.67 -3.46
N LEU A 51 -7.89 2.55 -2.95
CA LEU A 51 -6.81 1.89 -3.69
C LEU A 51 -6.92 0.36 -3.68
N PHE A 52 -7.85 -0.19 -2.92
CA PHE A 52 -7.91 -1.64 -2.72
C PHE A 52 -9.23 -2.25 -3.18
N THR A 53 -9.99 -1.53 -4.00
CA THR A 53 -11.31 -1.97 -4.43
C THR A 53 -11.32 -2.67 -5.79
N GLY A 54 -10.28 -2.48 -6.59
CA GLY A 54 -10.26 -2.96 -7.97
C GLY A 54 -11.05 -2.09 -8.93
N GLU A 55 -11.60 -0.99 -8.45
CA GLU A 55 -12.41 -0.08 -9.26
C GLU A 55 -11.59 1.10 -9.74
N GLN A 56 -12.11 1.82 -10.72
CA GLN A 56 -11.46 3.02 -11.21
C GLN A 56 -11.48 4.10 -10.14
N SER A 57 -10.39 4.86 -10.06
CA SER A 57 -10.24 5.89 -9.05
C SER A 57 -9.37 7.01 -9.60
N LYS A 58 -9.66 8.23 -9.17
CA LYS A 58 -8.81 9.40 -9.47
C LYS A 58 -7.95 9.78 -8.27
N THR A 59 -8.04 9.02 -7.20
CA THR A 59 -7.36 9.35 -5.95
C THR A 59 -5.85 9.26 -6.11
N VAL A 60 -5.15 10.26 -5.58
CA VAL A 60 -3.70 10.26 -5.49
C VAL A 60 -3.32 10.46 -4.04
N LEU A 61 -2.57 9.53 -3.47
CA LEU A 61 -2.11 9.60 -2.09
C LEU A 61 -0.70 10.18 -2.06
N VAL A 62 -0.43 11.00 -1.05
CA VAL A 62 0.92 11.54 -0.85
C VAL A 62 1.71 10.56 0.02
N TRP A 63 2.74 9.99 -0.57
CA TRP A 63 3.66 9.08 0.14
C TRP A 63 4.78 9.90 0.73
N THR A 64 4.87 9.93 2.05
CA THR A 64 5.86 10.74 2.75
C THR A 64 7.11 9.96 3.14
N GLY A 65 7.08 8.64 2.98
CA GLY A 65 8.27 7.82 3.16
C GLY A 65 9.18 7.92 1.95
N THR A 66 10.24 7.12 1.94
CA THR A 66 11.15 7.14 0.82
C THR A 66 10.56 6.40 -0.39
N LYS A 67 11.11 6.69 -1.54
CA LYS A 67 10.74 6.01 -2.78
C LYS A 67 11.01 4.51 -2.68
N GLN A 68 12.15 4.14 -2.08
CA GLN A 68 12.50 2.73 -1.89
C GLN A 68 11.52 2.03 -0.98
N ASP A 69 11.01 2.71 0.05
CA ASP A 69 10.02 2.13 0.95
C ASP A 69 8.71 1.87 0.21
N LEU A 70 8.28 2.80 -0.63
CA LEU A 70 7.07 2.60 -1.43
C LEU A 70 7.23 1.41 -2.37
N TYR A 71 8.36 1.35 -3.06
CA TYR A 71 8.68 0.23 -3.95
C TYR A 71 8.58 -1.09 -3.21
N TYR A 72 9.25 -1.18 -2.06
CA TYR A 72 9.28 -2.42 -1.29
C TYR A 72 7.90 -2.81 -0.77
N PHE A 73 7.16 -1.83 -0.25
CA PHE A 73 5.82 -2.05 0.28
C PHE A 73 4.91 -2.67 -0.78
N ILE A 74 4.85 -2.05 -1.95
CA ILE A 74 3.98 -2.53 -3.03
C ILE A 74 4.47 -3.87 -3.57
N LYS A 75 5.78 -3.99 -3.82
CA LYS A 75 6.36 -5.20 -4.37
C LYS A 75 6.07 -6.40 -3.49
N ARG A 76 6.27 -6.24 -2.19
CA ARG A 76 6.05 -7.34 -1.25
C ARG A 76 4.58 -7.71 -1.12
N MET A 77 3.69 -6.72 -1.16
CA MET A 77 2.26 -7.05 -1.11
C MET A 77 1.85 -7.88 -2.32
N VAL A 78 2.38 -7.57 -3.50
CA VAL A 78 2.09 -8.37 -4.69
C VAL A 78 2.72 -9.75 -4.56
N GLU A 79 3.98 -9.84 -4.15
CA GLU A 79 4.69 -11.12 -4.01
C GLU A 79 4.05 -12.02 -2.97
N ARG A 80 3.53 -11.45 -1.89
CA ARG A 80 2.86 -12.22 -0.84
C ARG A 80 1.41 -12.50 -1.16
N ASP A 81 0.96 -12.08 -2.35
CA ASP A 81 -0.39 -12.37 -2.83
C ASP A 81 -1.48 -11.70 -1.99
N ILE A 82 -1.13 -10.59 -1.35
CA ILE A 82 -2.08 -9.82 -0.53
C ILE A 82 -2.94 -8.94 -1.40
N ILE A 83 -2.33 -8.33 -2.43
CA ILE A 83 -3.06 -7.60 -3.45
C ILE A 83 -2.81 -8.24 -4.79
N CYS A 84 -3.76 -8.09 -5.68
CA CYS A 84 -3.59 -8.54 -7.06
C CYS A 84 -3.99 -7.42 -8.01
N LEU A 85 -3.67 -7.63 -9.27
CA LEU A 85 -3.84 -6.60 -10.28
C LEU A 85 -5.04 -6.94 -11.15
N PRO A 86 -5.86 -5.94 -11.49
CA PRO A 86 -6.89 -6.16 -12.52
C PRO A 86 -6.22 -6.56 -13.84
N THR A 87 -6.96 -7.33 -14.63
CA THR A 87 -6.46 -7.82 -15.92
C THR A 87 -6.05 -6.65 -16.82
N GLY A 88 -4.87 -6.76 -17.40
CA GLY A 88 -4.39 -5.75 -18.35
C GLY A 88 -3.61 -4.60 -17.73
N TRP A 89 -3.40 -4.64 -16.42
CA TRP A 89 -2.68 -3.55 -15.73
C TRP A 89 -1.38 -4.06 -15.11
N TYR A 90 -0.36 -3.22 -15.16
CA TYR A 90 0.93 -3.49 -14.50
C TYR A 90 0.99 -2.73 -13.19
N VAL A 91 1.65 -3.34 -12.20
CA VAL A 91 1.69 -2.79 -10.84
C VAL A 91 2.18 -1.34 -10.82
N TRP A 92 3.24 -1.03 -11.58
CA TRP A 92 3.84 0.31 -11.50
C TRP A 92 3.01 1.36 -12.22
N GLN A 93 2.17 0.98 -13.19
CA GLN A 93 1.19 1.89 -13.76
C GLN A 93 0.19 2.35 -12.71
N ILE A 94 -0.29 1.41 -11.90
CA ILE A 94 -1.25 1.74 -10.84
C ILE A 94 -0.58 2.64 -9.79
N VAL A 95 0.64 2.31 -9.38
CA VAL A 95 1.35 3.09 -8.37
C VAL A 95 1.61 4.52 -8.85
N VAL A 96 2.11 4.67 -10.07
CA VAL A 96 2.42 6.01 -10.62
C VAL A 96 1.17 6.87 -10.67
N ASN A 97 0.03 6.27 -10.95
CA ASN A 97 -1.22 7.03 -11.07
C ASN A 97 -1.88 7.34 -9.73
N HIS A 98 -1.48 6.66 -8.66
CA HIS A 98 -2.17 6.79 -7.37
C HIS A 98 -1.27 7.24 -6.22
N PHE A 99 0.00 7.51 -6.47
CA PHE A 99 0.92 8.01 -5.44
C PHE A 99 1.73 9.18 -5.97
N SER A 100 1.94 10.16 -5.11
CA SER A 100 2.82 11.28 -5.39
C SER A 100 3.80 11.46 -4.25
N ASP A 101 4.88 12.20 -4.50
CA ASP A 101 5.78 12.59 -3.42
C ASP A 101 5.18 13.80 -2.68
N ARG A 102 5.93 14.34 -1.70
CA ARG A 102 5.45 15.44 -0.87
C ARG A 102 5.16 16.72 -1.67
N ARG A 103 5.76 16.84 -2.85
CA ARG A 103 5.58 18.01 -3.71
C ARG A 103 4.46 17.82 -4.72
N GLY A 104 3.81 16.66 -4.71
CA GLY A 104 2.74 16.38 -5.65
C GLY A 104 3.23 15.81 -6.97
N ASN A 105 4.50 15.45 -7.09
CA ASN A 105 5.06 14.89 -8.32
C ASN A 105 4.93 13.38 -8.31
N PRO A 106 4.66 12.77 -9.48
CA PRO A 106 4.63 11.32 -9.56
C PRO A 106 6.02 10.72 -9.35
N PHE A 107 6.06 9.54 -8.80
CA PHE A 107 7.31 8.81 -8.65
C PHE A 107 7.77 8.28 -10.02
N ARG A 108 9.09 8.24 -10.22
CA ARG A 108 9.68 7.75 -11.46
C ARG A 108 10.64 6.61 -11.16
N ASN A 109 10.76 5.68 -12.11
CA ASN A 109 11.71 4.56 -12.05
C ASN A 109 11.52 3.68 -10.83
N LEU A 110 10.26 3.50 -10.40
CA LEU A 110 9.98 2.68 -9.21
C LEU A 110 10.45 1.24 -9.39
N ARG A 111 10.29 0.69 -10.59
CA ARG A 111 10.61 -0.72 -10.83
C ARG A 111 12.10 -1.06 -10.67
N HIS A 112 12.95 -0.05 -10.61
CA HIS A 112 14.42 -0.25 -10.56
C HIS A 112 15.02 0.13 -9.22
N GLN A 113 14.24 0.17 -8.16
CA GLN A 113 14.74 0.54 -6.86
C GLN A 113 15.45 -0.62 -6.16
N HIS A 114 16.44 -0.28 -5.34
CA HIS A 114 17.09 -1.24 -4.46
C HIS A 114 16.21 -1.50 -3.25
N LEU A 115 16.38 -2.68 -2.65
CA LEU A 115 15.64 -3.00 -1.42
C LEU A 115 16.14 -2.15 -0.26
N PRO A 116 15.23 -1.63 0.57
CA PRO A 116 15.62 -0.83 1.74
C PRO A 116 16.09 -1.76 2.86
N LYS A 117 17.39 -1.78 3.13
CA LYS A 117 17.95 -2.73 4.10
C LYS A 117 17.49 -2.45 5.52
N VAL A 118 17.36 -1.17 5.87
CA VAL A 118 17.03 -0.80 7.26
C VAL A 118 15.54 -0.87 7.51
N SER A 119 14.73 -0.39 6.57
CA SER A 119 13.28 -0.28 6.79
C SER A 119 12.50 -1.52 6.38
N ALA A 120 13.12 -2.47 5.69
CA ALA A 120 12.41 -3.66 5.21
C ALA A 120 11.69 -4.43 6.32
N PRO A 121 12.32 -4.71 7.48
CA PRO A 121 11.59 -5.44 8.52
C PRO A 121 10.36 -4.70 9.03
N ALA A 122 10.43 -3.38 9.16
CA ALA A 122 9.28 -2.59 9.60
C ALA A 122 8.16 -2.63 8.58
N ILE A 123 8.50 -2.56 7.30
CA ILE A 123 7.50 -2.63 6.22
C ILE A 123 6.86 -4.00 6.18
N GLU A 124 7.63 -5.07 6.36
CA GLU A 124 7.07 -6.42 6.41
C GLU A 124 6.05 -6.54 7.55
N ARG A 125 6.33 -5.95 8.70
CA ARG A 125 5.37 -5.98 9.81
C ARG A 125 4.09 -5.23 9.47
N LEU A 126 4.18 -4.14 8.72
CA LEU A 126 2.97 -3.43 8.26
C LEU A 126 2.16 -4.30 7.30
N ILE A 127 2.83 -4.98 6.39
CA ILE A 127 2.16 -5.86 5.45
C ILE A 127 1.48 -7.03 6.17
N ASP A 128 2.08 -7.51 7.25
CA ASP A 128 1.49 -8.59 8.05
C ASP A 128 0.11 -8.22 8.57
N ILE A 129 -0.18 -6.95 8.75
CA ILE A 129 -1.51 -6.51 9.18
C ILE A 129 -2.57 -6.90 8.14
N LEU A 130 -2.23 -6.80 6.86
CA LEU A 130 -3.16 -7.15 5.78
C LEU A 130 -3.12 -8.61 5.42
N GLY A 131 -1.99 -9.24 5.61
CA GLY A 131 -1.70 -10.55 5.07
C GLY A 131 -2.50 -11.64 5.69
N PRO A 132 -2.50 -12.84 5.05
CA PRO A 132 -3.24 -13.94 5.66
C PRO A 132 -2.65 -14.15 7.03
N VAL A 133 -3.52 -14.24 8.02
CA VAL A 133 -3.08 -14.66 9.32
C VAL A 133 -2.59 -16.08 9.10
N ALA A 134 -1.36 -16.23 9.27
CA ALA A 134 -0.74 -17.48 8.95
C ALA A 134 -1.54 -18.66 9.44
N ASP A 135 -1.85 -18.70 9.21
CA ASP A 135 -2.28 -19.42 9.43
C ASP A 135 -2.80 -20.07 9.58
N SER A 136 -3.04 -19.92 9.66
CA SER A 136 -3.65 -20.50 10.03
C SER A 136 -3.71 -21.72 9.80
N PRO A 137 -3.28 -22.24 9.96
CA PRO A 137 -3.33 -23.27 9.71
C PRO A 137 -3.99 -24.00 9.98
N ALA A 138 -3.91 -24.03 10.01
CA ALA A 138 -4.35 -24.53 10.09
C ALA A 138 -4.88 -25.04 10.34
N GLU A 139 -4.79 -24.81 10.60
CA GLU A 139 -5.27 -25.30 10.75
C GLU A 139 -5.64 -25.90 10.51
#